data_3904ccb5e373f738f054422e4b8d52ee
#
_entry.id   3904ccb5e373f738f054422e4b8d52ee
#
_cell.length_a   1.000
_cell.length_b   1.000
_cell.length_c   1.000
_cell.angle_alpha   90.00
_cell.angle_beta   90.00
_cell.angle_gamma   90.00
#
_symmetry.space_group_name_H-M   'P 1'
#
loop_
_entity.id
_entity.type
_entity.pdbx_description
1 polymer ?
#
loop_
_entity_poly.entity_id
_entity_poly.type
_entity_poly.pdbx_seq_one_letter_code
_entity_poly.pdbx_strand_id
1 'polypeptide(L)'
;MLNEVNRICWGGDYMNFTEEQLISWSKPLSETEEQRCQNALNMIKNAINESDKPKNKNIEYFLQGSYSNNTNVRTNSDVDICIMYKNVFYGEYPNGKLASDYGFTSARYTFDEYKAEILTALKKKFSDIEVGNKSLNIDSNSYRVQADAVPAFQYRNYSKDYLTDANNYIEGICIISKRGEKIINYPKQHKENGINKNTRTSNYYKKMVRIIKKIKYDMKGTYDSVENISSFVLECIVYNVPDYYFSTFLKSESSKYQEMLKEIILYIENNINENWKEVNEIKLLFNNDDKKIDYYKKFIKDIKKYIGI
;
A
#
# COMPACT_ATOMS: atom_id res chain seq x y z
N MET A 1 40.57 10.69 19.42
CA MET A 1 41.30 11.05 18.19
C MET A 1 40.50 10.51 17.03
N LEU A 2 39.69 11.36 16.44
CA LEU A 2 38.83 11.04 15.29
C LEU A 2 39.69 11.23 14.04
N ASN A 3 39.82 10.18 13.23
CA ASN A 3 40.52 10.24 11.96
C ASN A 3 39.73 11.11 10.98
N GLU A 4 40.23 12.31 10.71
CA GLU A 4 39.88 13.11 9.55
C GLU A 4 40.39 12.40 8.29
N VAL A 5 39.47 11.80 7.57
CA VAL A 5 39.73 11.31 6.21
C VAL A 5 39.70 12.53 5.28
N ASN A 6 40.86 12.92 4.74
CA ASN A 6 40.99 13.97 3.73
C ASN A 6 40.06 13.72 2.56
N ARG A 7 38.95 14.49 2.46
CA ARG A 7 38.10 14.57 1.27
C ARG A 7 38.76 15.49 0.25
N ILE A 8 39.30 14.92 -0.82
CA ILE A 8 39.69 15.66 -2.03
C ILE A 8 38.41 15.99 -2.77
N CYS A 9 37.99 17.26 -2.78
CA CYS A 9 36.82 17.74 -3.49
C CYS A 9 37.11 17.84 -4.99
N TRP A 10 36.63 16.88 -5.77
CA TRP A 10 36.25 17.14 -7.15
C TRP A 10 34.79 17.55 -7.14
N GLY A 11 34.46 18.71 -7.74
CA GLY A 11 33.13 19.29 -7.67
C GLY A 11 32.07 18.47 -8.41
N GLY A 12 31.52 17.48 -7.73
CA GLY A 12 30.32 16.74 -8.10
C GLY A 12 29.44 16.64 -6.87
N ASP A 13 28.13 16.89 -7.00
CA ASP A 13 27.15 16.72 -5.95
C ASP A 13 27.15 15.24 -5.49
N TYR A 14 27.88 14.95 -4.38
CA TYR A 14 27.90 13.59 -3.82
C TYR A 14 26.67 13.40 -2.94
N MET A 15 25.80 12.47 -3.36
CA MET A 15 24.68 12.01 -2.54
C MET A 15 25.17 11.51 -1.17
N ASN A 16 24.43 11.81 -0.11
CA ASN A 16 24.78 11.42 1.27
C ASN A 16 24.74 9.90 1.51
N PHE A 17 24.24 9.11 0.58
CA PHE A 17 24.13 7.66 0.66
C PHE A 17 24.97 6.99 -0.42
N THR A 18 25.67 5.90 -0.05
CA THR A 18 26.45 5.12 -1.02
C THR A 18 25.55 4.23 -1.86
N GLU A 19 26.05 3.79 -3.01
CA GLU A 19 25.35 2.84 -3.88
C GLU A 19 25.02 1.53 -3.14
N GLU A 20 25.95 1.02 -2.30
CA GLU A 20 25.77 -0.19 -1.50
C GLU A 20 24.65 -0.04 -0.46
N GLN A 21 24.51 1.14 0.17
CA GLN A 21 23.40 1.42 1.06
C GLN A 21 22.06 1.37 0.33
N LEU A 22 21.97 2.01 -0.84
CA LEU A 22 20.75 2.00 -1.65
C LEU A 22 20.41 0.58 -2.16
N ILE A 23 21.41 -0.20 -2.58
CA ILE A 23 21.25 -1.62 -2.92
C ILE A 23 20.69 -2.41 -1.73
N SER A 24 21.22 -2.21 -0.53
CA SER A 24 20.73 -2.86 0.67
C SER A 24 19.26 -2.53 0.95
N TRP A 25 18.89 -1.26 0.86
CA TRP A 25 17.51 -0.78 1.08
C TRP A 25 16.54 -1.23 -0.02
N SER A 26 17.04 -1.54 -1.21
CA SER A 26 16.24 -2.01 -2.32
C SER A 26 15.76 -3.47 -2.18
N LYS A 27 16.33 -4.24 -1.24
CA LYS A 27 16.05 -5.67 -1.08
C LYS A 27 14.62 -5.91 -0.58
N PRO A 28 13.92 -6.93 -1.14
CA PRO A 28 12.60 -7.32 -0.63
C PRO A 28 12.71 -8.03 0.73
N LEU A 29 11.57 -8.53 1.24
CA LEU A 29 11.53 -9.45 2.37
C LEU A 29 12.45 -10.65 2.16
N SER A 30 12.93 -11.22 3.26
CA SER A 30 13.52 -12.55 3.27
C SER A 30 12.43 -13.62 3.18
N GLU A 31 12.81 -14.83 2.71
CA GLU A 31 11.90 -15.99 2.68
C GLU A 31 11.28 -16.29 4.05
N THR A 32 12.05 -16.12 5.13
CA THR A 32 11.56 -16.30 6.51
C THR A 32 10.47 -15.29 6.88
N GLU A 33 10.63 -14.03 6.47
CA GLU A 33 9.63 -12.99 6.70
C GLU A 33 8.35 -13.24 5.88
N GLU A 34 8.50 -13.65 4.61
CA GLU A 34 7.37 -14.05 3.75
C GLU A 34 6.61 -15.22 4.37
N GLN A 35 7.33 -16.26 4.86
CA GLN A 35 6.70 -17.40 5.53
C GLN A 35 5.92 -16.97 6.78
N ARG A 36 6.46 -16.07 7.60
CA ARG A 36 5.76 -15.55 8.80
C ARG A 36 4.51 -14.76 8.45
N CYS A 37 4.50 -14.02 7.35
CA CYS A 37 3.31 -13.35 6.82
C CYS A 37 2.25 -14.36 6.36
N GLN A 38 2.67 -15.41 5.64
CA GLN A 38 1.77 -16.48 5.21
C GLN A 38 1.19 -17.26 6.39
N ASN A 39 1.99 -17.46 7.44
CA ASN A 39 1.52 -18.08 8.70
C ASN A 39 0.42 -17.24 9.36
N ALA A 40 0.58 -15.91 9.41
CA ALA A 40 -0.44 -15.01 9.95
C ALA A 40 -1.77 -15.14 9.16
N LEU A 41 -1.69 -15.11 7.82
CA LEU A 41 -2.87 -15.32 6.96
C LEU A 41 -3.56 -16.65 7.23
N ASN A 42 -2.78 -17.75 7.29
CA ASN A 42 -3.33 -19.09 7.49
C ASN A 42 -3.97 -19.22 8.88
N MET A 43 -3.36 -18.66 9.93
CA MET A 43 -3.92 -18.70 11.28
C MET A 43 -5.25 -17.95 11.38
N ILE A 44 -5.35 -16.77 10.77
CA ILE A 44 -6.58 -15.96 10.72
C ILE A 44 -7.67 -16.72 9.94
N LYS A 45 -7.33 -17.22 8.74
CA LYS A 45 -8.24 -18.03 7.91
C LYS A 45 -8.78 -19.24 8.66
N ASN A 46 -7.90 -19.99 9.34
CA ASN A 46 -8.28 -21.18 10.09
C ASN A 46 -9.19 -20.83 11.28
N ALA A 47 -8.87 -19.77 12.03
CA ALA A 47 -9.70 -19.31 13.16
C ALA A 47 -11.14 -18.98 12.72
N ILE A 48 -11.30 -18.35 11.55
CA ILE A 48 -12.61 -18.00 11.02
C ILE A 48 -13.33 -19.23 10.46
N ASN A 49 -12.63 -20.10 9.74
CA ASN A 49 -13.22 -21.30 9.15
C ASN A 49 -13.67 -22.33 10.19
N GLU A 50 -12.99 -22.43 11.33
CA GLU A 50 -13.34 -23.31 12.43
C GLU A 50 -14.49 -22.77 13.30
N SER A 51 -14.90 -21.52 13.10
CA SER A 51 -15.99 -20.89 13.85
C SER A 51 -17.35 -21.19 13.22
N ASP A 52 -18.40 -21.37 14.05
CA ASP A 52 -19.78 -21.60 13.60
C ASP A 52 -20.33 -20.44 12.75
N LYS A 53 -19.91 -19.22 13.08
CA LYS A 53 -20.17 -17.98 12.31
C LYS A 53 -18.85 -17.30 12.04
N PRO A 54 -18.52 -16.97 10.87
CA PRO A 54 -19.10 -16.91 9.52
C PRO A 54 -18.79 -18.13 8.63
N LYS A 55 -18.72 -19.33 9.14
CA LYS A 55 -18.23 -20.56 8.48
C LYS A 55 -18.81 -20.85 7.10
N ASN A 56 -20.11 -20.63 6.92
CA ASN A 56 -20.81 -20.93 5.65
C ASN A 56 -20.91 -19.71 4.73
N LYS A 57 -20.08 -18.67 4.95
CA LYS A 57 -20.14 -17.44 4.17
C LYS A 57 -19.06 -17.47 3.08
N ASN A 58 -19.37 -16.86 1.94
CA ASN A 58 -18.43 -16.73 0.84
C ASN A 58 -17.40 -15.63 1.19
N ILE A 59 -16.30 -16.03 1.83
CA ILE A 59 -15.22 -15.15 2.29
C ILE A 59 -13.96 -15.40 1.46
N GLU A 60 -13.42 -14.33 0.89
CA GLU A 60 -12.11 -14.33 0.24
C GLU A 60 -11.06 -13.71 1.20
N TYR A 61 -9.92 -14.40 1.36
CA TYR A 61 -8.80 -13.97 2.20
C TYR A 61 -7.61 -13.66 1.34
N PHE A 62 -7.01 -12.49 1.52
CA PHE A 62 -5.79 -12.13 0.80
C PHE A 62 -4.97 -11.07 1.54
N LEU A 63 -3.68 -11.07 1.27
CA LEU A 63 -2.78 -10.02 1.73
C LEU A 63 -3.04 -8.74 0.95
N GLN A 64 -2.99 -7.59 1.61
CA GLN A 64 -3.04 -6.27 0.98
C GLN A 64 -1.90 -5.38 1.52
N GLY A 65 -1.86 -4.11 1.10
CA GLY A 65 -0.85 -3.16 1.56
C GLY A 65 0.56 -3.49 1.05
N SER A 66 1.56 -3.03 1.78
CA SER A 66 2.95 -3.08 1.34
C SER A 66 3.52 -4.49 1.22
N TYR A 67 3.06 -5.44 2.03
CA TYR A 67 3.48 -6.84 1.94
C TYR A 67 2.98 -7.51 0.66
N SER A 68 1.70 -7.34 0.32
CA SER A 68 1.13 -7.87 -0.92
C SER A 68 1.82 -7.32 -2.16
N ASN A 69 2.23 -6.05 -2.08
CA ASN A 69 2.84 -5.31 -3.19
C ASN A 69 4.36 -5.48 -3.24
N ASN A 70 4.97 -6.15 -2.26
CA ASN A 70 6.42 -6.27 -2.13
C ASN A 70 7.13 -4.90 -2.14
N THR A 71 6.56 -3.95 -1.41
CA THR A 71 7.07 -2.56 -1.25
C THR A 71 7.26 -2.18 0.22
N ASN A 72 7.22 -3.15 1.14
CA ASN A 72 7.48 -2.94 2.55
C ASN A 72 8.98 -2.73 2.82
N VAL A 73 9.29 -1.97 3.85
CA VAL A 73 10.64 -1.82 4.39
C VAL A 73 10.80 -2.83 5.51
N ARG A 74 11.90 -3.59 5.49
CA ARG A 74 12.21 -4.60 6.52
C ARG A 74 12.10 -4.00 7.92
N THR A 75 11.55 -4.78 8.85
CA THR A 75 11.49 -4.55 10.30
C THR A 75 10.36 -3.70 10.87
N ASN A 76 9.50 -3.01 10.08
CA ASN A 76 8.57 -2.03 10.66
C ASN A 76 7.17 -2.03 10.03
N SER A 77 6.69 -3.13 9.47
CA SER A 77 5.36 -3.14 8.85
C SER A 77 4.52 -4.31 9.35
N ASP A 78 3.28 -4.02 9.74
CA ASP A 78 2.27 -5.01 10.01
C ASP A 78 1.74 -5.58 8.69
N VAL A 79 1.34 -6.84 8.67
CA VAL A 79 0.73 -7.43 7.49
C VAL A 79 -0.77 -7.17 7.48
N ASP A 80 -1.26 -6.50 6.44
CA ASP A 80 -2.69 -6.28 6.25
C ASP A 80 -3.34 -7.51 5.60
N ILE A 81 -4.31 -8.12 6.27
CA ILE A 81 -5.05 -9.29 5.79
C ILE A 81 -6.52 -8.93 5.60
N CYS A 82 -6.92 -8.83 4.33
CA CYS A 82 -8.32 -8.59 3.99
C CYS A 82 -9.14 -9.87 4.18
N ILE A 83 -10.30 -9.71 4.80
CA ILE A 83 -11.31 -10.74 5.02
C ILE A 83 -12.58 -10.24 4.32
N MET A 84 -12.68 -10.52 3.01
CA MET A 84 -13.73 -9.97 2.17
C MET A 84 -14.94 -10.88 2.09
N TYR A 85 -16.10 -10.42 2.60
CA TYR A 85 -17.38 -11.09 2.42
C TYR A 85 -18.02 -10.73 1.09
N LYS A 86 -18.39 -11.72 0.29
CA LYS A 86 -18.82 -11.55 -1.12
C LYS A 86 -20.33 -11.67 -1.33
N ASN A 87 -21.11 -12.15 -0.35
CA ASN A 87 -22.56 -12.27 -0.49
C ASN A 87 -23.31 -10.95 -0.23
N VAL A 88 -22.64 -9.96 0.36
CA VAL A 88 -23.12 -8.59 0.49
C VAL A 88 -22.08 -7.65 -0.10
N PHE A 89 -22.52 -6.66 -0.85
CA PHE A 89 -21.64 -5.69 -1.48
C PHE A 89 -22.25 -4.29 -1.45
N TYR A 90 -21.39 -3.28 -1.57
CA TYR A 90 -21.75 -1.92 -1.93
C TYR A 90 -21.50 -1.71 -3.42
N GLY A 91 -22.39 -1.01 -4.12
CA GLY A 91 -22.26 -0.73 -5.54
C GLY A 91 -22.17 0.75 -5.85
N GLU A 92 -21.42 1.08 -6.90
CA GLU A 92 -21.44 2.36 -7.60
C GLU A 92 -21.96 2.13 -8.99
N TYR A 93 -22.97 2.89 -9.42
CA TYR A 93 -23.68 2.66 -10.66
C TYR A 93 -23.50 3.85 -11.61
N PRO A 94 -23.63 3.65 -12.94
CA PRO A 94 -23.65 4.75 -13.91
C PRO A 94 -24.78 5.75 -13.63
N ASN A 95 -24.63 6.98 -14.12
CA ASN A 95 -25.66 8.00 -13.96
C ASN A 95 -27.03 7.52 -14.45
N GLY A 96 -28.06 7.69 -13.61
CA GLY A 96 -29.43 7.29 -13.88
C GLY A 96 -29.74 5.80 -13.68
N LYS A 97 -28.77 5.01 -13.21
CA LYS A 97 -28.97 3.57 -12.89
C LYS A 97 -28.96 3.34 -11.38
N LEU A 98 -29.73 2.34 -10.95
CA LEU A 98 -29.89 1.92 -9.56
C LEU A 98 -29.56 0.43 -9.41
N ALA A 99 -29.37 -0.02 -8.18
CA ALA A 99 -29.16 -1.44 -7.87
C ALA A 99 -30.30 -2.34 -8.40
N SER A 100 -31.53 -1.86 -8.36
CA SER A 100 -32.70 -2.56 -8.87
C SER A 100 -32.66 -2.84 -10.37
N ASP A 101 -32.00 -1.97 -11.16
CA ASP A 101 -31.84 -2.18 -12.61
C ASP A 101 -30.98 -3.40 -12.92
N TYR A 102 -30.10 -3.77 -11.98
CA TYR A 102 -29.24 -4.96 -12.03
C TYR A 102 -29.87 -6.18 -11.33
N GLY A 103 -31.12 -6.09 -10.88
CA GLY A 103 -31.80 -7.16 -10.15
C GLY A 103 -31.35 -7.33 -8.70
N PHE A 104 -30.66 -6.34 -8.12
CA PHE A 104 -30.19 -6.43 -6.74
C PHE A 104 -31.21 -5.91 -5.74
N THR A 105 -31.23 -6.51 -4.56
CA THR A 105 -32.06 -6.12 -3.42
C THR A 105 -31.20 -5.76 -2.22
N SER A 106 -31.77 -4.99 -1.28
CA SER A 106 -31.07 -4.61 -0.05
C SER A 106 -30.79 -5.82 0.83
N ALA A 107 -29.56 -5.94 1.32
CA ALA A 107 -29.19 -6.95 2.29
C ALA A 107 -29.62 -6.53 3.71
N ARG A 108 -30.07 -7.51 4.51
CA ARG A 108 -30.34 -7.28 5.96
C ARG A 108 -29.08 -7.40 6.82
N TYR A 109 -28.08 -8.15 6.35
CA TYR A 109 -26.84 -8.40 7.09
C TYR A 109 -25.93 -7.16 7.01
N THR A 110 -25.57 -6.62 8.16
CA THR A 110 -24.83 -5.37 8.27
C THR A 110 -23.33 -5.62 8.40
N PHE A 111 -22.53 -4.57 8.13
CA PHE A 111 -21.09 -4.62 8.31
C PHE A 111 -20.69 -4.81 9.78
N ASP A 112 -21.43 -4.21 10.71
CA ASP A 112 -21.15 -4.33 12.14
C ASP A 112 -21.40 -5.77 12.65
N GLU A 113 -22.47 -6.43 12.20
CA GLU A 113 -22.71 -7.84 12.46
C GLU A 113 -21.56 -8.70 11.92
N TYR A 114 -21.14 -8.46 10.68
CA TYR A 114 -20.02 -9.16 10.08
C TYR A 114 -18.71 -8.97 10.88
N LYS A 115 -18.36 -7.73 11.19
CA LYS A 115 -17.16 -7.40 11.98
C LYS A 115 -17.19 -8.05 13.37
N ALA A 116 -18.34 -8.06 14.03
CA ALA A 116 -18.52 -8.70 15.34
C ALA A 116 -18.35 -10.23 15.26
N GLU A 117 -18.87 -10.88 14.22
CA GLU A 117 -18.69 -12.31 13.99
C GLU A 117 -17.20 -12.67 13.73
N ILE A 118 -16.49 -11.87 12.91
CA ILE A 118 -15.04 -12.02 12.69
C ILE A 118 -14.27 -11.88 14.00
N LEU A 119 -14.54 -10.83 14.79
CA LEU A 119 -13.90 -10.62 16.08
C LEU A 119 -14.13 -11.80 17.04
N THR A 120 -15.36 -12.31 17.09
CA THR A 120 -15.71 -13.47 17.92
C THR A 120 -14.95 -14.72 17.50
N ALA A 121 -14.83 -14.97 16.18
CA ALA A 121 -14.08 -16.08 15.65
C ALA A 121 -12.57 -15.98 15.99
N LEU A 122 -11.99 -14.81 15.82
CA LEU A 122 -10.58 -14.57 16.11
C LEU A 122 -10.25 -14.70 17.60
N LYS A 123 -11.13 -14.23 18.50
CA LYS A 123 -10.95 -14.34 19.96
C LYS A 123 -10.90 -15.78 20.47
N LYS A 124 -11.36 -16.77 19.70
CA LYS A 124 -11.21 -18.20 20.05
C LYS A 124 -9.75 -18.70 19.90
N LYS A 125 -8.92 -18.03 19.10
CA LYS A 125 -7.55 -18.45 18.78
C LYS A 125 -6.47 -17.46 19.22
N PHE A 126 -6.83 -16.19 19.43
CA PHE A 126 -5.91 -15.12 19.79
C PHE A 126 -6.37 -14.49 21.10
N SER A 127 -5.49 -14.44 22.11
CA SER A 127 -5.79 -13.92 23.45
C SER A 127 -6.03 -12.42 23.43
N ASP A 128 -5.19 -11.69 22.67
CA ASP A 128 -5.16 -10.24 22.68
C ASP A 128 -5.41 -9.70 21.27
N ILE A 129 -6.59 -9.06 21.12
CA ILE A 129 -6.99 -8.42 19.86
C ILE A 129 -7.39 -7.00 20.19
N GLU A 130 -6.62 -6.05 19.68
CA GLU A 130 -6.98 -4.65 19.75
C GLU A 130 -7.92 -4.28 18.60
N VAL A 131 -9.06 -3.67 18.93
CA VAL A 131 -10.02 -3.22 17.92
C VAL A 131 -9.62 -1.84 17.42
N GLY A 132 -8.91 -1.78 16.30
CA GLY A 132 -8.49 -0.57 15.62
C GLY A 132 -9.63 0.17 14.91
N ASN A 133 -9.32 1.27 14.24
CA ASN A 133 -10.32 2.05 13.48
C ASN A 133 -10.91 1.26 12.30
N LYS A 134 -10.07 0.52 11.58
CA LYS A 134 -10.41 -0.22 10.34
C LYS A 134 -10.10 -1.71 10.44
N SER A 135 -9.27 -2.10 11.38
CA SER A 135 -8.69 -3.44 11.53
C SER A 135 -8.92 -4.00 12.93
N LEU A 136 -8.64 -5.28 13.06
CA LEU A 136 -8.50 -6.04 14.29
C LEU A 136 -7.02 -6.42 14.39
N ASN A 137 -6.29 -5.78 15.31
CA ASN A 137 -4.84 -5.92 15.39
C ASN A 137 -4.49 -7.14 16.22
N ILE A 138 -3.62 -7.99 15.68
CA ILE A 138 -3.18 -9.25 16.30
C ILE A 138 -1.66 -9.20 16.42
N ASP A 139 -1.17 -9.32 17.65
CA ASP A 139 0.26 -9.24 17.95
C ASP A 139 1.09 -10.33 17.28
N SER A 140 2.36 -10.01 17.04
CA SER A 140 3.35 -10.95 16.54
C SER A 140 3.74 -11.98 17.60
N ASN A 141 4.28 -13.11 17.13
CA ASN A 141 5.01 -14.08 17.97
C ASN A 141 6.18 -14.69 17.19
N SER A 142 6.82 -15.72 17.72
CA SER A 142 7.94 -16.40 17.02
C SER A 142 7.53 -17.00 15.66
N TYR A 143 6.26 -17.36 15.48
CA TYR A 143 5.74 -18.06 14.29
C TYR A 143 5.14 -17.11 13.25
N ARG A 144 4.57 -15.98 13.65
CA ARG A 144 3.90 -15.00 12.76
C ARG A 144 4.34 -13.55 13.02
N VAL A 145 4.20 -12.71 12.02
CA VAL A 145 4.32 -11.25 12.15
C VAL A 145 3.06 -10.65 12.80
N GLN A 146 3.14 -9.40 13.24
CA GLN A 146 1.96 -8.62 13.62
C GLN A 146 1.03 -8.49 12.40
N ALA A 147 -0.28 -8.62 12.63
CA ALA A 147 -1.25 -8.66 11.56
C ALA A 147 -2.47 -7.78 11.85
N ASP A 148 -2.86 -7.01 10.86
CA ASP A 148 -4.10 -6.28 10.79
C ASP A 148 -5.14 -7.11 10.02
N ALA A 149 -6.03 -7.78 10.74
CA ALA A 149 -7.18 -8.44 10.14
C ALA A 149 -8.23 -7.37 9.78
N VAL A 150 -8.52 -7.23 8.49
CA VAL A 150 -9.38 -6.17 7.94
C VAL A 150 -10.67 -6.77 7.40
N PRO A 151 -11.77 -6.80 8.17
CA PRO A 151 -13.09 -7.16 7.64
C PRO A 151 -13.52 -6.18 6.55
N ALA A 152 -14.00 -6.69 5.43
CA ALA A 152 -14.48 -5.89 4.32
C ALA A 152 -15.69 -6.53 3.65
N PHE A 153 -16.58 -5.72 3.08
CA PHE A 153 -17.55 -6.18 2.10
C PHE A 153 -16.99 -6.00 0.70
N GLN A 154 -17.44 -6.82 -0.24
CA GLN A 154 -17.14 -6.60 -1.65
C GLN A 154 -17.66 -5.22 -2.07
N TYR A 155 -16.91 -4.54 -2.92
CA TYR A 155 -17.35 -3.33 -3.62
C TYR A 155 -17.40 -3.60 -5.10
N ARG A 156 -18.50 -3.23 -5.77
CA ARG A 156 -18.70 -3.41 -7.21
C ARG A 156 -18.86 -2.05 -7.88
N ASN A 157 -17.88 -1.67 -8.66
CA ASN A 157 -17.92 -0.43 -9.41
C ASN A 157 -18.41 -0.70 -10.84
N TYR A 158 -19.66 -0.29 -11.10
CA TYR A 158 -20.33 -0.37 -12.39
C TYR A 158 -20.26 0.94 -13.18
N SER A 159 -19.51 1.95 -12.75
CA SER A 159 -19.52 3.28 -13.35
C SER A 159 -19.25 3.31 -14.87
N LYS A 160 -18.62 2.27 -15.40
CA LYS A 160 -18.33 2.09 -16.83
C LYS A 160 -19.26 1.08 -17.53
N ASP A 161 -20.24 0.53 -16.83
CA ASP A 161 -21.19 -0.41 -17.42
C ASP A 161 -22.41 0.33 -17.97
N TYR A 162 -22.62 0.23 -19.27
CA TYR A 162 -23.77 0.81 -19.96
C TYR A 162 -24.81 -0.25 -20.38
N LEU A 163 -24.49 -1.55 -20.19
CA LEU A 163 -25.31 -2.67 -20.62
C LEU A 163 -26.21 -3.22 -19.50
N THR A 164 -26.03 -2.73 -18.26
CA THR A 164 -26.73 -3.22 -17.07
C THR A 164 -26.46 -4.72 -16.83
N ASP A 165 -25.18 -5.12 -17.02
CA ASP A 165 -24.73 -6.48 -16.73
C ASP A 165 -24.24 -6.60 -15.29
N ALA A 166 -24.92 -7.42 -14.50
CA ALA A 166 -24.59 -7.68 -13.09
C ALA A 166 -23.16 -8.20 -12.86
N ASN A 167 -22.48 -8.71 -13.89
CA ASN A 167 -21.12 -9.22 -13.84
C ASN A 167 -20.06 -8.24 -14.37
N ASN A 168 -20.49 -7.14 -15.00
CA ASN A 168 -19.58 -6.16 -15.60
C ASN A 168 -19.16 -5.05 -14.62
N TYR A 169 -18.39 -5.40 -13.61
CA TYR A 169 -17.92 -4.47 -12.58
C TYR A 169 -16.41 -4.58 -12.33
N ILE A 170 -15.83 -3.49 -11.84
CA ILE A 170 -14.50 -3.50 -11.25
C ILE A 170 -14.65 -3.87 -9.78
N GLU A 171 -14.02 -4.97 -9.35
CA GLU A 171 -14.06 -5.42 -7.97
C GLU A 171 -13.15 -4.56 -7.09
N GLY A 172 -13.72 -4.05 -6.01
CA GLY A 172 -13.02 -3.41 -4.91
C GLY A 172 -13.45 -4.00 -3.56
N ILE A 173 -13.02 -3.36 -2.49
CA ILE A 173 -13.44 -3.63 -1.11
C ILE A 173 -14.02 -2.35 -0.49
N CYS A 174 -15.00 -2.53 0.39
CA CYS A 174 -15.54 -1.48 1.23
C CYS A 174 -15.31 -1.84 2.70
N ILE A 175 -14.58 -0.97 3.41
CA ILE A 175 -14.35 -1.04 4.84
C ILE A 175 -15.17 0.07 5.48
N ILE A 176 -15.81 -0.17 6.62
CA ILE A 176 -16.47 0.87 7.40
C ILE A 176 -15.63 1.17 8.64
N SER A 177 -15.21 2.42 8.78
CA SER A 177 -14.45 2.89 9.94
C SER A 177 -15.32 2.91 11.21
N LYS A 178 -14.70 3.01 12.40
CA LYS A 178 -15.45 3.22 13.66
C LYS A 178 -16.35 4.45 13.64
N ARG A 179 -16.08 5.43 12.76
CA ARG A 179 -16.91 6.65 12.61
C ARG A 179 -18.04 6.47 11.58
N GLY A 180 -18.22 5.28 11.01
CA GLY A 180 -19.22 5.00 9.99
C GLY A 180 -18.82 5.42 8.57
N GLU A 181 -17.58 5.86 8.34
CA GLU A 181 -17.11 6.29 7.03
C GLU A 181 -16.85 5.07 6.13
N LYS A 182 -17.38 5.10 4.91
CA LYS A 182 -17.08 4.10 3.88
C LYS A 182 -15.74 4.39 3.21
N ILE A 183 -14.84 3.43 3.28
CA ILE A 183 -13.50 3.49 2.70
C ILE A 183 -13.42 2.44 1.60
N ILE A 184 -13.35 2.91 0.36
CA ILE A 184 -13.31 2.06 -0.82
C ILE A 184 -11.87 1.96 -1.32
N ASN A 185 -11.39 0.73 -1.53
CA ASN A 185 -10.07 0.44 -2.07
C ASN A 185 -10.15 -0.61 -3.17
N TYR A 186 -9.13 -0.63 -4.04
CA TYR A 186 -8.99 -1.57 -5.16
C TYR A 186 -7.66 -2.33 -5.06
N PRO A 187 -7.50 -3.22 -4.06
CA PRO A 187 -6.21 -3.87 -3.78
C PRO A 187 -5.74 -4.82 -4.90
N LYS A 188 -6.65 -5.46 -5.63
CA LYS A 188 -6.31 -6.36 -6.75
C LYS A 188 -5.71 -5.56 -7.92
N GLN A 189 -6.36 -4.47 -8.33
CA GLN A 189 -5.87 -3.56 -9.37
C GLN A 189 -4.55 -2.91 -8.96
N HIS A 190 -4.42 -2.48 -7.71
CA HIS A 190 -3.18 -1.93 -7.17
C HIS A 190 -2.03 -2.94 -7.32
N LYS A 191 -2.26 -4.19 -6.89
CA LYS A 191 -1.26 -5.26 -6.98
C LYS A 191 -0.86 -5.55 -8.42
N GLU A 192 -1.84 -5.73 -9.30
CA GLU A 192 -1.64 -6.03 -10.72
C GLU A 192 -0.87 -4.92 -11.43
N ASN A 193 -1.33 -3.67 -11.31
CA ASN A 193 -0.68 -2.52 -11.92
C ASN A 193 0.75 -2.32 -11.37
N GLY A 194 0.96 -2.53 -10.07
CA GLY A 194 2.28 -2.50 -9.45
C GLY A 194 3.23 -3.59 -9.97
N ILE A 195 2.72 -4.81 -10.25
CA ILE A 195 3.49 -5.89 -10.91
C ILE A 195 3.82 -5.48 -12.34
N ASN A 196 2.85 -5.02 -13.11
CA ASN A 196 3.02 -4.63 -14.50
C ASN A 196 4.05 -3.52 -14.66
N LYS A 197 3.95 -2.46 -13.82
CA LYS A 197 4.95 -1.39 -13.81
C LYS A 197 6.34 -1.90 -13.43
N ASN A 198 6.43 -2.76 -12.42
CA ASN A 198 7.71 -3.33 -12.00
C ASN A 198 8.38 -4.14 -13.11
N THR A 199 7.61 -4.91 -13.89
CA THR A 199 8.10 -5.65 -15.05
C THR A 199 8.60 -4.70 -16.14
N ARG A 200 7.81 -3.69 -16.53
CA ARG A 200 8.22 -2.71 -17.55
C ARG A 200 9.45 -1.90 -17.16
N THR A 201 9.68 -1.72 -15.87
CA THR A 201 10.82 -0.98 -15.32
C THR A 201 11.98 -1.90 -14.89
N SER A 202 12.13 -3.08 -15.49
CA SER A 202 13.21 -4.05 -15.19
C SER A 202 13.36 -4.33 -13.69
N ASN A 203 12.25 -4.37 -12.96
CA ASN A 203 12.15 -4.57 -11.50
C ASN A 203 12.71 -3.42 -10.63
N TYR A 204 12.91 -2.22 -11.18
CA TYR A 204 13.41 -1.08 -10.40
C TYR A 204 12.31 -0.26 -9.72
N TYR A 205 11.07 -0.25 -10.22
CA TYR A 205 9.97 0.49 -9.58
C TYR A 205 9.83 0.15 -8.09
N LYS A 206 9.63 -1.11 -7.74
CA LYS A 206 9.45 -1.53 -6.33
C LYS A 206 10.72 -1.33 -5.50
N LYS A 207 11.90 -1.41 -6.10
CA LYS A 207 13.18 -1.12 -5.45
C LYS A 207 13.25 0.36 -5.04
N MET A 208 12.90 1.29 -5.95
CA MET A 208 12.87 2.72 -5.66
C MET A 208 11.81 3.07 -4.60
N VAL A 209 10.64 2.44 -4.64
CA VAL A 209 9.62 2.59 -3.60
C VAL A 209 10.19 2.22 -2.21
N ARG A 210 10.89 1.09 -2.09
CA ARG A 210 11.50 0.67 -0.80
C ARG A 210 12.58 1.65 -0.34
N ILE A 211 13.46 2.11 -1.25
CA ILE A 211 14.49 3.09 -0.94
C ILE A 211 13.88 4.40 -0.42
N ILE A 212 12.89 4.97 -1.13
CA ILE A 212 12.26 6.24 -0.73
C ILE A 212 11.49 6.08 0.59
N LYS A 213 10.82 4.95 0.82
CA LYS A 213 10.20 4.65 2.11
C LYS A 213 11.25 4.53 3.24
N LYS A 214 12.41 3.93 2.98
CA LYS A 214 13.51 3.84 3.95
C LYS A 214 14.06 5.23 4.29
N ILE A 215 14.32 6.07 3.29
CA ILE A 215 14.73 7.47 3.48
C ILE A 215 13.72 8.20 4.37
N LYS A 216 12.41 8.07 4.10
CA LYS A 216 11.36 8.64 4.96
C LYS A 216 11.51 8.21 6.42
N TYR A 217 11.77 6.93 6.68
CA TYR A 217 11.94 6.44 8.05
C TYR A 217 13.19 7.02 8.72
N ASP A 218 14.29 7.15 7.99
CA ASP A 218 15.55 7.69 8.50
C ASP A 218 15.49 9.21 8.75
N MET A 219 14.61 9.92 8.06
CA MET A 219 14.35 11.35 8.27
C MET A 219 13.53 11.66 9.54
N LYS A 220 12.89 10.64 10.17
CA LYS A 220 12.11 10.85 11.39
C LYS A 220 12.94 11.45 12.51
N GLY A 221 12.37 12.43 13.21
CA GLY A 221 13.04 13.16 14.27
C GLY A 221 13.99 14.27 13.80
N THR A 222 14.23 14.38 12.47
CA THR A 222 15.06 15.44 11.87
C THR A 222 14.24 16.44 11.06
N TYR A 223 13.17 15.98 10.42
CA TYR A 223 12.31 16.80 9.57
C TYR A 223 10.83 16.64 9.95
N ASP A 224 10.17 17.75 10.30
CA ASP A 224 8.73 17.76 10.65
C ASP A 224 7.82 17.34 9.49
N SER A 225 8.28 17.52 8.25
CA SER A 225 7.52 17.15 7.06
C SER A 225 7.24 15.63 6.96
N VAL A 226 7.93 14.80 7.75
CA VAL A 226 7.80 13.33 7.71
C VAL A 226 6.59 12.83 8.49
N GLU A 227 6.14 13.57 9.52
CA GLU A 227 5.20 13.10 10.54
C GLU A 227 3.91 12.48 9.97
N ASN A 228 3.35 13.10 8.94
CA ASN A 228 2.07 12.67 8.36
C ASN A 228 2.20 12.10 6.94
N ILE A 229 3.41 11.69 6.53
CA ILE A 229 3.63 11.11 5.20
C ILE A 229 3.17 9.66 5.16
N SER A 230 2.12 9.39 4.39
CA SER A 230 1.64 8.03 4.15
C SER A 230 2.59 7.24 3.26
N SER A 231 3.00 6.04 3.70
CA SER A 231 3.79 5.11 2.88
C SER A 231 3.04 4.63 1.63
N PHE A 232 1.70 4.56 1.71
CA PHE A 232 0.84 4.28 0.55
C PHE A 232 0.91 5.40 -0.49
N VAL A 233 0.81 6.66 -0.06
CA VAL A 233 0.89 7.80 -0.98
C VAL A 233 2.28 7.90 -1.62
N LEU A 234 3.37 7.60 -0.88
CA LEU A 234 4.71 7.56 -1.48
C LEU A 234 4.83 6.50 -2.59
N GLU A 235 4.25 5.31 -2.38
CA GLU A 235 4.21 4.28 -3.40
C GLU A 235 3.47 4.76 -4.66
N CYS A 236 2.33 5.43 -4.47
CA CYS A 236 1.57 6.02 -5.58
C CYS A 236 2.33 7.17 -6.27
N ILE A 237 3.03 8.02 -5.52
CA ILE A 237 3.88 9.08 -6.08
C ILE A 237 4.95 8.47 -7.02
N VAL A 238 5.68 7.46 -6.54
CA VAL A 238 6.70 6.78 -7.37
C VAL A 238 6.07 6.05 -8.56
N TYR A 239 4.82 5.56 -8.42
CA TYR A 239 4.08 4.95 -9.53
C TYR A 239 3.82 5.94 -10.68
N ASN A 240 3.57 7.21 -10.40
CA ASN A 240 3.31 8.22 -11.43
C ASN A 240 4.59 8.71 -12.15
N VAL A 241 5.78 8.30 -11.73
CA VAL A 241 7.03 8.60 -12.46
C VAL A 241 7.08 7.77 -13.75
N PRO A 242 7.36 8.35 -14.93
CA PRO A 242 7.44 7.61 -16.20
C PRO A 242 8.46 6.48 -16.18
N ASP A 243 8.14 5.39 -16.89
CA ASP A 243 8.92 4.13 -16.84
C ASP A 243 10.39 4.32 -17.25
N TYR A 244 10.71 5.28 -18.16
CA TYR A 244 12.07 5.49 -18.63
C TYR A 244 13.04 5.96 -17.53
N TYR A 245 12.58 6.66 -16.48
CA TYR A 245 13.44 7.07 -15.36
C TYR A 245 14.01 5.86 -14.58
N PHE A 246 13.36 4.71 -14.66
CA PHE A 246 13.83 3.47 -14.04
C PHE A 246 14.79 2.65 -14.93
N SER A 247 14.92 2.98 -16.22
CA SER A 247 15.71 2.23 -17.18
C SER A 247 16.92 3.00 -17.72
N THR A 248 16.92 4.32 -17.65
CA THR A 248 17.98 5.16 -18.23
C THR A 248 19.37 4.82 -17.70
N PHE A 249 19.48 4.48 -16.41
CA PHE A 249 20.75 4.27 -15.73
C PHE A 249 21.15 2.80 -15.59
N LEU A 250 20.48 1.87 -16.27
CA LEU A 250 20.75 0.42 -16.16
C LEU A 250 22.17 0.03 -16.57
N LYS A 251 22.82 0.84 -17.40
CA LYS A 251 24.19 0.64 -17.87
C LYS A 251 25.26 1.26 -16.97
N SER A 252 24.88 2.07 -15.98
CA SER A 252 25.83 2.60 -14.98
C SER A 252 26.27 1.49 -14.04
N GLU A 253 27.56 1.24 -13.92
CA GLU A 253 28.10 0.17 -13.05
C GLU A 253 28.31 0.62 -11.62
N SER A 254 28.64 1.90 -11.39
CA SER A 254 29.10 2.41 -10.09
C SER A 254 28.09 3.25 -9.32
N SER A 255 27.04 3.78 -9.99
CA SER A 255 26.13 4.78 -9.36
C SER A 255 24.66 4.65 -9.83
N LYS A 256 24.27 3.44 -10.25
CA LYS A 256 22.95 3.19 -10.85
C LYS A 256 21.77 3.64 -9.98
N TYR A 257 21.78 3.29 -8.71
CA TYR A 257 20.70 3.62 -7.79
C TYR A 257 20.73 5.08 -7.37
N GLN A 258 21.93 5.66 -7.21
CA GLN A 258 22.09 7.08 -6.89
C GLN A 258 21.56 7.96 -8.02
N GLU A 259 21.97 7.71 -9.27
CA GLU A 259 21.49 8.45 -10.44
C GLU A 259 19.98 8.31 -10.65
N MET A 260 19.47 7.07 -10.53
CA MET A 260 18.05 6.81 -10.65
C MET A 260 17.24 7.51 -9.56
N LEU A 261 17.68 7.47 -8.31
CA LEU A 261 17.03 8.13 -7.19
C LEU A 261 17.01 9.64 -7.39
N LYS A 262 18.15 10.24 -7.78
CA LYS A 262 18.28 11.67 -8.06
C LYS A 262 17.25 12.12 -9.11
N GLU A 263 17.23 11.47 -10.25
CA GLU A 263 16.32 11.83 -11.34
C GLU A 263 14.84 11.62 -10.99
N ILE A 264 14.50 10.54 -10.27
CA ILE A 264 13.14 10.30 -9.79
C ILE A 264 12.70 11.41 -8.83
N ILE A 265 13.53 11.82 -7.86
CA ILE A 265 13.20 12.87 -6.91
C ILE A 265 13.04 14.23 -7.64
N LEU A 266 13.93 14.56 -8.56
CA LEU A 266 13.82 15.78 -9.36
C LEU A 266 12.56 15.78 -10.24
N TYR A 267 12.23 14.65 -10.87
CA TYR A 267 10.98 14.53 -11.63
C TYR A 267 9.75 14.75 -10.73
N ILE A 268 9.69 14.11 -9.56
CA ILE A 268 8.57 14.26 -8.64
C ILE A 268 8.44 15.71 -8.18
N GLU A 269 9.54 16.37 -7.79
CA GLU A 269 9.54 17.77 -7.34
C GLU A 269 8.87 18.69 -8.35
N ASN A 270 9.16 18.49 -9.64
CA ASN A 270 8.71 19.36 -10.72
C ASN A 270 7.33 19.01 -11.31
N ASN A 271 6.83 17.79 -11.10
CA ASN A 271 5.66 17.30 -11.83
C ASN A 271 4.48 16.85 -10.96
N ILE A 272 4.63 16.75 -9.63
CA ILE A 272 3.55 16.33 -8.73
C ILE A 272 2.36 17.29 -8.84
N ASN A 273 1.17 16.75 -9.15
CA ASN A 273 -0.05 17.53 -9.41
C ASN A 273 -1.34 16.75 -9.08
N GLU A 274 -2.47 17.42 -9.23
CA GLU A 274 -3.81 16.91 -8.92
C GLU A 274 -4.26 15.73 -9.78
N ASN A 275 -3.71 15.58 -11.00
CA ASN A 275 -4.10 14.52 -11.93
C ASN A 275 -3.42 13.17 -11.64
N TRP A 276 -2.48 13.13 -10.68
CA TRP A 276 -1.83 11.90 -10.31
C TRP A 276 -2.81 10.90 -9.71
N LYS A 277 -2.65 9.63 -10.07
CA LYS A 277 -3.54 8.54 -9.65
C LYS A 277 -2.90 7.66 -8.60
N GLU A 278 -3.73 6.97 -7.83
CA GLU A 278 -3.30 5.81 -7.08
C GLU A 278 -2.81 4.70 -8.02
N VAL A 279 -2.03 3.75 -7.52
CA VAL A 279 -1.53 2.61 -8.33
C VAL A 279 -2.67 1.80 -8.97
N ASN A 280 -3.88 1.81 -8.39
CA ASN A 280 -5.05 1.16 -8.99
C ASN A 280 -5.57 1.85 -10.27
N GLU A 281 -5.09 3.04 -10.62
CA GLU A 281 -5.48 3.86 -11.79
C GLU A 281 -6.96 4.29 -11.84
N ILE A 282 -7.74 3.96 -10.80
CA ILE A 282 -9.16 4.28 -10.69
C ILE A 282 -9.36 5.60 -9.94
N LYS A 283 -8.61 5.81 -8.85
CA LYS A 283 -8.75 6.95 -7.95
C LYS A 283 -7.67 8.00 -8.19
N LEU A 284 -8.05 9.27 -8.07
CA LEU A 284 -7.08 10.37 -7.97
C LEU A 284 -6.34 10.29 -6.63
N LEU A 285 -5.02 10.49 -6.66
CA LEU A 285 -4.16 10.33 -5.49
C LEU A 285 -4.46 11.38 -4.41
N PHE A 286 -4.68 12.61 -4.83
CA PHE A 286 -4.87 13.75 -3.92
C PHE A 286 -6.34 14.18 -3.79
N ASN A 287 -7.24 13.61 -4.61
CA ASN A 287 -8.67 13.92 -4.60
C ASN A 287 -8.96 15.44 -4.68
N ASN A 288 -8.22 16.16 -5.53
CA ASN A 288 -8.27 17.62 -5.72
C ASN A 288 -7.98 18.42 -4.42
N ASP A 289 -7.16 17.90 -3.53
CA ASP A 289 -6.73 18.56 -2.29
C ASP A 289 -5.35 19.19 -2.48
N ASP A 290 -5.32 20.48 -2.84
CA ASP A 290 -4.07 21.24 -3.06
C ASP A 290 -3.18 21.28 -1.82
N LYS A 291 -3.76 21.34 -0.62
CA LYS A 291 -2.99 21.35 0.64
C LYS A 291 -2.19 20.07 0.81
N LYS A 292 -2.76 18.91 0.39
CA LYS A 292 -2.03 17.66 0.37
C LYS A 292 -0.88 17.71 -0.63
N ILE A 293 -1.12 18.23 -1.83
CA ILE A 293 -0.09 18.35 -2.86
C ILE A 293 1.07 19.19 -2.33
N ASP A 294 0.81 20.37 -1.75
CA ASP A 294 1.84 21.24 -1.20
C ASP A 294 2.59 20.59 -0.04
N TYR A 295 1.90 19.83 0.80
CA TYR A 295 2.52 19.08 1.88
C TYR A 295 3.52 18.03 1.35
N TYR A 296 3.14 17.28 0.32
CA TYR A 296 4.05 16.33 -0.33
C TYR A 296 5.19 17.01 -1.10
N LYS A 297 4.94 18.16 -1.75
CA LYS A 297 6.01 18.97 -2.36
C LYS A 297 7.06 19.39 -1.34
N LYS A 298 6.63 19.86 -0.16
CA LYS A 298 7.56 20.19 0.94
C LYS A 298 8.38 18.98 1.35
N PHE A 299 7.74 17.83 1.54
CA PHE A 299 8.44 16.59 1.91
C PHE A 299 9.47 16.16 0.84
N ILE A 300 9.15 16.27 -0.45
CA ILE A 300 10.10 15.95 -1.52
C ILE A 300 11.30 16.91 -1.51
N LYS A 301 11.10 18.20 -1.24
CA LYS A 301 12.20 19.18 -1.05
C LYS A 301 13.07 18.81 0.14
N ASP A 302 12.50 18.33 1.23
CA ASP A 302 13.26 17.89 2.40
C ASP A 302 14.00 16.58 2.13
N ILE A 303 13.43 15.62 1.38
CA ILE A 303 14.18 14.45 0.86
C ILE A 303 15.40 14.91 0.06
N LYS A 304 15.22 15.83 -0.87
CA LYS A 304 16.29 16.35 -1.72
C LYS A 304 17.47 16.88 -0.89
N LYS A 305 17.18 17.72 0.12
CA LYS A 305 18.19 18.20 1.06
C LYS A 305 18.85 17.07 1.85
N TYR A 306 18.05 16.13 2.32
CA TYR A 306 18.51 15.00 3.13
C TYR A 306 19.45 14.07 2.37
N ILE A 307 19.18 13.83 1.10
CA ILE A 307 20.04 12.99 0.25
C ILE A 307 21.22 13.76 -0.38
N GLY A 308 21.27 15.10 -0.28
CA GLY A 308 22.39 15.93 -0.74
C GLY A 308 22.41 16.21 -2.24
N ILE A 309 21.25 16.48 -2.87
CA ILE A 309 21.14 16.81 -4.30
C ILE A 309 20.44 18.14 -4.54
#